data_3631e95a0ade78e621f2182a380e562f
#
_entry.id   3631e95a0ade78e621f2182a380e562f
#
_cell.length_a   1.000
_cell.length_b   1.000
_cell.length_c   1.000
_cell.angle_alpha   90.00
_cell.angle_beta   90.00
_cell.angle_gamma   90.00
#
_symmetry.space_group_name_H-M   'P 1'
#
loop_
_entity.id
_entity.type
_entity.pdbx_description
1 polymer ?
#
loop_
_entity_poly.entity_id
_entity_poly.type
_entity_poly.pdbx_seq_one_letter_code
_entity_poly.pdbx_strand_id
1 'polypeptide(L)'
;MNEVALDASVVLKWFRSHEEPDASPAEEIRSRILDGTLTPLAPGLLWLEILNVASRKWNWDEKQLASLAKHLPRMGFRIEEPTLGAIARWCAAGLTAYDASYVAVAENAGVNLVTADREIVRLAGGIATPLVH
;
A
#
# COMPACT_ATOMS: atom_id res chain seq x y z
N MET A 1 6.89 -14.53 12.53
CA MET A 1 6.20 -14.04 11.34
C MET A 1 6.46 -12.56 11.13
N ASN A 2 6.74 -12.17 9.93
CA ASN A 2 7.02 -10.77 9.61
C ASN A 2 5.77 -10.04 9.19
N GLU A 3 5.74 -8.77 9.55
CA GLU A 3 4.67 -7.85 9.15
C GLU A 3 5.28 -6.66 8.43
N VAL A 4 4.54 -6.10 7.48
CA VAL A 4 4.97 -4.93 6.73
C VAL A 4 3.74 -4.12 6.34
N ALA A 5 3.86 -2.80 6.37
CA ALA A 5 2.81 -1.96 5.79
C ALA A 5 3.15 -1.70 4.32
N LEU A 6 2.14 -1.68 3.49
CA LEU A 6 2.29 -1.41 2.06
C LEU A 6 1.30 -0.33 1.64
N ASP A 7 1.73 0.57 0.77
CA ASP A 7 0.83 1.54 0.20
C ASP A 7 0.38 1.10 -1.21
N ALA A 8 -0.49 1.89 -1.82
CA ALA A 8 -1.02 1.56 -3.13
C ALA A 8 0.05 1.51 -4.22
N SER A 9 1.14 2.26 -4.07
CA SER A 9 2.20 2.30 -5.10
C SER A 9 2.85 0.92 -5.30
N VAL A 10 2.94 0.11 -4.23
CA VAL A 10 3.47 -1.24 -4.32
C VAL A 10 2.41 -2.20 -4.84
N VAL A 11 1.21 -2.15 -4.26
CA VAL A 11 0.13 -3.09 -4.59
C VAL A 11 -0.32 -2.96 -6.05
N LEU A 12 -0.38 -1.75 -6.56
CA LEU A 12 -0.76 -1.51 -7.96
C LEU A 12 0.16 -2.20 -8.95
N LYS A 13 1.43 -2.39 -8.60
CA LYS A 13 2.38 -3.09 -9.47
C LYS A 13 2.01 -4.56 -9.68
N TRP A 14 1.29 -5.15 -8.75
CA TRP A 14 0.85 -6.56 -8.88
C TRP A 14 -0.17 -6.76 -10.00
N PHE A 15 -0.94 -5.72 -10.33
CA PHE A 15 -1.99 -5.80 -11.36
C PHE A 15 -1.47 -5.51 -12.77
N ARG A 16 -0.36 -4.79 -12.87
CA ARG A 16 0.22 -4.38 -14.15
C ARG A 16 1.73 -4.63 -14.16
N SER A 17 2.17 -5.76 -13.60
CA SER A 17 3.59 -6.04 -13.39
C SER A 17 4.40 -6.06 -14.67
N HIS A 18 3.81 -6.49 -15.78
CA HIS A 18 4.49 -6.53 -17.09
C HIS A 18 4.77 -5.13 -17.67
N GLU A 19 4.15 -4.10 -17.12
CA GLU A 19 4.30 -2.72 -17.58
C GLU A 19 5.11 -1.85 -16.62
N GLU A 20 5.51 -2.41 -15.46
CA GLU A 20 6.14 -1.64 -14.39
C GLU A 20 7.62 -1.97 -14.28
N PRO A 21 8.51 -0.95 -14.24
CA PRO A 21 9.96 -1.20 -14.17
C PRO A 21 10.41 -1.85 -12.87
N ASP A 22 9.70 -1.61 -11.75
CA ASP A 22 10.07 -2.14 -10.43
C ASP A 22 9.17 -3.29 -10.01
N ALA A 23 8.68 -4.07 -10.97
CA ALA A 23 7.75 -5.15 -10.70
C ALA A 23 8.39 -6.30 -9.89
N SER A 24 9.68 -6.61 -10.14
CA SER A 24 10.35 -7.73 -9.47
C SER A 24 10.36 -7.62 -7.94
N PRO A 25 10.74 -6.48 -7.34
CA PRO A 25 10.67 -6.35 -5.88
C PRO A 25 9.25 -6.46 -5.35
N ALA A 26 8.27 -5.90 -6.08
CA ALA A 26 6.85 -5.98 -5.68
C ALA A 26 6.35 -7.42 -5.74
N GLU A 27 6.73 -8.17 -6.78
CA GLU A 27 6.34 -9.57 -6.92
C GLU A 27 6.98 -10.46 -5.85
N GLU A 28 8.18 -10.15 -5.41
CA GLU A 28 8.84 -10.87 -4.33
C GLU A 28 8.06 -10.71 -3.03
N ILE A 29 7.61 -9.50 -2.73
CA ILE A 29 6.76 -9.24 -1.56
C ILE A 29 5.46 -10.02 -1.68
N ARG A 30 4.81 -9.98 -2.85
CA ARG A 30 3.57 -10.71 -3.08
C ARG A 30 3.72 -12.22 -2.85
N SER A 31 4.83 -12.77 -3.33
CA SER A 31 5.16 -14.18 -3.16
C SER A 31 5.21 -14.57 -1.69
N ARG A 32 5.83 -13.74 -0.86
CA ARG A 32 5.91 -13.98 0.58
C ARG A 32 4.57 -13.86 1.28
N ILE A 33 3.69 -12.99 0.79
CA ILE A 33 2.33 -12.90 1.31
C ILE A 33 1.57 -14.19 0.97
N LEU A 34 1.70 -14.67 -0.26
CA LEU A 34 1.01 -15.86 -0.73
C LEU A 34 1.46 -17.13 -0.02
N ASP A 35 2.74 -17.21 0.36
CA ASP A 35 3.25 -18.39 1.08
C ASP A 35 3.07 -18.28 2.61
N GLY A 36 2.50 -17.19 3.09
CA GLY A 36 2.18 -17.01 4.51
C GLY A 36 3.32 -16.54 5.38
N THR A 37 4.48 -16.18 4.81
CA THR A 37 5.63 -15.73 5.59
C THR A 37 5.63 -14.23 5.87
N LEU A 38 4.72 -13.47 5.23
CA LEU A 38 4.63 -12.02 5.39
C LEU A 38 3.16 -11.61 5.49
N THR A 39 2.82 -10.83 6.51
CA THR A 39 1.47 -10.27 6.66
C THR A 39 1.50 -8.79 6.30
N PRO A 40 0.77 -8.38 5.27
CA PRO A 40 0.71 -6.96 4.90
C PRO A 40 -0.37 -6.23 5.68
N LEU A 41 -0.06 -4.99 6.08
CA LEU A 41 -0.97 -4.09 6.78
C LEU A 41 -1.23 -2.86 5.92
N ALA A 42 -2.45 -2.34 5.99
CA ALA A 42 -2.79 -1.09 5.32
C ALA A 42 -4.08 -0.52 5.90
N PRO A 43 -4.32 0.79 5.75
CA PRO A 43 -5.63 1.35 6.06
C PRO A 43 -6.64 0.96 4.97
N GLY A 44 -7.94 1.05 5.28
CA GLY A 44 -9.00 0.76 4.32
C GLY A 44 -8.94 1.64 3.07
N LEU A 45 -8.32 2.80 3.17
CA LEU A 45 -8.06 3.69 2.02
C LEU A 45 -7.39 2.96 0.86
N LEU A 46 -6.59 1.93 1.14
CA LEU A 46 -5.91 1.18 0.08
C LEU A 46 -6.88 0.69 -1.00
N TRP A 47 -8.02 0.17 -0.58
CA TRP A 47 -9.02 -0.35 -1.51
C TRP A 47 -9.59 0.74 -2.41
N LEU A 48 -9.82 1.93 -1.83
CA LEU A 48 -10.34 3.06 -2.59
C LEU A 48 -9.31 3.56 -3.61
N GLU A 49 -8.05 3.61 -3.23
CA GLU A 49 -7.00 4.05 -4.13
C GLU A 49 -6.81 3.10 -5.30
N ILE A 50 -6.85 1.79 -5.04
CA ILE A 50 -6.75 0.79 -6.10
C ILE A 50 -7.93 0.90 -7.07
N LEU A 51 -9.16 0.95 -6.53
CA LEU A 51 -10.35 1.10 -7.37
C LEU A 51 -10.32 2.39 -8.18
N ASN A 52 -9.83 3.46 -7.58
CA ASN A 52 -9.75 4.74 -8.26
C ASN A 52 -8.77 4.69 -9.45
N VAL A 53 -7.61 4.10 -9.27
CA VAL A 53 -6.63 3.96 -10.35
C VAL A 53 -7.18 3.05 -11.45
N ALA A 54 -7.78 1.92 -11.09
CA ALA A 54 -8.33 0.99 -12.07
C ALA A 54 -9.42 1.65 -12.92
N SER A 55 -10.30 2.45 -12.29
CA SER A 55 -11.39 3.10 -13.02
C SER A 55 -10.91 4.33 -13.80
N ARG A 56 -10.04 5.15 -13.23
CA ARG A 56 -9.65 6.44 -13.82
C ARG A 56 -8.47 6.36 -14.77
N LYS A 57 -7.48 5.56 -14.41
CA LYS A 57 -6.27 5.44 -15.21
C LYS A 57 -6.33 4.30 -16.21
N TRP A 58 -6.81 3.13 -15.77
CA TRP A 58 -6.82 1.94 -16.61
C TRP A 58 -8.14 1.79 -17.37
N ASN A 59 -9.13 2.61 -17.06
CA ASN A 59 -10.44 2.61 -17.73
C ASN A 59 -11.14 1.25 -17.69
N TRP A 60 -11.01 0.53 -16.56
CA TRP A 60 -11.69 -0.74 -16.39
C TRP A 60 -13.20 -0.50 -16.35
N ASP A 61 -13.95 -1.41 -16.94
CA ASP A 61 -15.41 -1.32 -16.99
C ASP A 61 -16.06 -1.80 -15.71
N GLU A 62 -17.38 -1.68 -15.62
CA GLU A 62 -18.13 -2.05 -14.42
C GLU A 62 -17.90 -3.49 -14.02
N LYS A 63 -17.84 -4.41 -14.97
CA LYS A 63 -17.66 -5.82 -14.73
C LYS A 63 -16.27 -6.12 -14.15
N GLN A 64 -15.24 -5.50 -14.73
CA GLN A 64 -13.87 -5.62 -14.25
C GLN A 64 -13.73 -5.05 -12.84
N LEU A 65 -14.33 -3.88 -12.59
CA LEU A 65 -14.28 -3.24 -11.27
C LEU A 65 -15.03 -4.05 -10.22
N ALA A 66 -16.16 -4.65 -10.58
CA ALA A 66 -16.90 -5.51 -9.66
C ALA A 66 -16.08 -6.76 -9.28
N SER A 67 -15.38 -7.33 -10.26
CA SER A 67 -14.49 -8.47 -10.01
C SER A 67 -13.34 -8.06 -9.08
N LEU A 68 -12.73 -6.91 -9.33
CA LEU A 68 -11.66 -6.36 -8.48
C LEU A 68 -12.16 -6.18 -7.06
N ALA A 69 -13.34 -5.59 -6.87
CA ALA A 69 -13.91 -5.34 -5.55
C ALA A 69 -14.08 -6.63 -4.74
N LYS A 70 -14.41 -7.74 -5.41
CA LYS A 70 -14.51 -9.04 -4.74
C LYS A 70 -13.15 -9.61 -4.39
N HIS A 71 -12.15 -9.34 -5.21
CA HIS A 71 -10.79 -9.87 -5.02
C HIS A 71 -10.03 -9.18 -3.89
N LEU A 72 -10.15 -7.87 -3.77
CA LEU A 72 -9.34 -7.07 -2.85
C LEU A 72 -9.36 -7.59 -1.41
N PRO A 73 -10.53 -7.87 -0.79
CA PRO A 73 -10.53 -8.34 0.61
C PRO A 73 -9.87 -9.71 0.80
N ARG A 74 -9.61 -10.43 -0.28
CA ARG A 74 -9.02 -11.79 -0.23
C ARG A 74 -7.51 -11.78 -0.44
N MET A 75 -6.89 -10.61 -0.51
CA MET A 75 -5.46 -10.51 -0.81
C MET A 75 -4.56 -10.74 0.41
N GLY A 76 -5.14 -10.99 1.58
CA GLY A 76 -4.38 -11.32 2.77
C GLY A 76 -3.98 -10.12 3.62
N PHE A 77 -4.49 -8.94 3.32
CA PHE A 77 -4.18 -7.74 4.11
C PHE A 77 -4.90 -7.74 5.45
N ARG A 78 -4.18 -7.32 6.49
CA ARG A 78 -4.79 -6.92 7.75
C ARG A 78 -5.06 -5.43 7.68
N ILE A 79 -6.33 -5.05 7.71
CA ILE A 79 -6.74 -3.65 7.62
C ILE A 79 -6.72 -3.04 9.02
N GLU A 80 -5.97 -1.95 9.17
CA GLU A 80 -5.81 -1.20 10.42
C GLU A 80 -6.16 0.26 10.16
N GLU A 81 -7.05 0.82 10.95
CA GLU A 81 -7.42 2.23 10.78
C GLU A 81 -6.61 3.09 11.75
N PRO A 82 -5.82 4.05 11.25
CA PRO A 82 -5.05 4.94 12.12
C PRO A 82 -5.94 5.99 12.76
N THR A 83 -5.50 6.56 13.88
CA THR A 83 -6.22 7.67 14.49
C THR A 83 -6.04 8.94 13.67
N LEU A 84 -7.03 9.83 13.74
CA LEU A 84 -6.94 11.12 13.07
C LEU A 84 -5.77 11.95 13.62
N GLY A 85 -5.49 11.82 14.92
CA GLY A 85 -4.36 12.52 15.52
C GLY A 85 -3.01 12.10 14.94
N ALA A 86 -2.81 10.79 14.71
CA ALA A 86 -1.59 10.30 14.08
C ALA A 86 -1.49 10.80 12.63
N ILE A 87 -2.58 10.76 11.90
CA ILE A 87 -2.62 11.29 10.52
C ILE A 87 -2.26 12.78 10.53
N ALA A 88 -2.87 13.55 11.44
CA ALA A 88 -2.62 15.01 11.53
C ALA A 88 -1.14 15.31 11.78
N ARG A 89 -0.46 14.54 12.64
CA ARG A 89 0.97 14.74 12.89
C ARG A 89 1.80 14.57 11.62
N TRP A 90 1.50 13.56 10.82
CA TRP A 90 2.25 13.34 9.58
C TRP A 90 1.86 14.34 8.50
N CYS A 91 0.63 14.86 8.50
CA CYS A 91 0.25 15.98 7.65
C CYS A 91 1.08 17.21 7.98
N ALA A 92 1.31 17.48 9.28
CA ALA A 92 2.13 18.60 9.71
C ALA A 92 3.59 18.45 9.26
N ALA A 93 4.04 17.21 9.07
CA ALA A 93 5.37 16.92 8.54
C ALA A 93 5.46 17.07 7.02
N GLY A 94 4.34 17.31 6.33
CA GLY A 94 4.33 17.59 4.91
C GLY A 94 3.63 16.54 4.03
N LEU A 95 3.14 15.45 4.61
CA LEU A 95 2.44 14.42 3.83
C LEU A 95 0.99 14.82 3.59
N THR A 96 0.40 14.31 2.51
CA THR A 96 -1.05 14.36 2.34
C THR A 96 -1.69 13.48 3.41
N ALA A 97 -2.95 13.72 3.73
CA ALA A 97 -3.67 12.86 4.68
C ALA A 97 -3.72 11.40 4.20
N TYR A 98 -3.78 11.20 2.90
CA TYR A 98 -3.79 9.86 2.30
C TYR A 98 -2.48 9.13 2.56
N ASP A 99 -1.34 9.75 2.21
CA ASP A 99 -0.03 9.16 2.47
C ASP A 99 0.24 9.02 3.97
N ALA A 100 -0.18 10.02 4.75
CA ALA A 100 -0.04 10.01 6.19
C ALA A 100 -0.75 8.82 6.84
N SER A 101 -1.88 8.37 6.27
CA SER A 101 -2.62 7.24 6.83
C SER A 101 -1.81 5.94 6.76
N TYR A 102 -1.06 5.73 5.70
CA TYR A 102 -0.19 4.55 5.58
C TYR A 102 0.97 4.60 6.57
N VAL A 103 1.59 5.76 6.70
CA VAL A 103 2.70 5.95 7.64
C VAL A 103 2.21 5.73 9.08
N ALA A 104 1.03 6.26 9.40
CA ALA A 104 0.44 6.11 10.74
C ALA A 104 0.12 4.65 11.07
N VAL A 105 -0.34 3.86 10.11
CA VAL A 105 -0.55 2.42 10.32
C VAL A 105 0.77 1.73 10.66
N ALA A 106 1.81 2.02 9.87
CA ALA A 106 3.12 1.42 10.10
C ALA A 106 3.70 1.82 11.46
N GLU A 107 3.61 3.09 11.80
CA GLU A 107 4.09 3.61 13.07
C GLU A 107 3.40 2.93 14.25
N ASN A 108 2.09 2.85 14.21
CA ASN A 108 1.31 2.24 15.29
C ASN A 108 1.62 0.75 15.46
N ALA A 109 1.83 0.05 14.38
CA ALA A 109 2.15 -1.38 14.41
C ALA A 109 3.62 -1.66 14.69
N GLY A 110 4.47 -0.64 14.64
CA GLY A 110 5.92 -0.82 14.85
C GLY A 110 6.59 -1.56 13.70
N VAL A 111 6.11 -1.39 12.48
CA VAL A 111 6.65 -2.05 11.29
C VAL A 111 7.08 -1.03 10.25
N ASN A 112 7.85 -1.47 9.27
CA ASN A 112 8.24 -0.62 8.14
C ASN A 112 7.09 -0.49 7.16
N LEU A 113 7.02 0.68 6.52
CA LEU A 113 6.18 0.90 5.35
C LEU A 113 7.07 0.78 4.11
N VAL A 114 6.80 -0.17 3.24
CA VAL A 114 7.49 -0.27 1.96
C VAL A 114 6.68 0.48 0.92
N THR A 115 7.32 1.40 0.21
CA THR A 115 6.65 2.28 -0.75
C THR A 115 7.54 2.56 -1.95
N ALA A 116 6.92 2.79 -3.10
CA ALA A 116 7.63 3.28 -4.28
C ALA A 116 7.61 4.81 -4.37
N ASP A 117 6.96 5.50 -3.43
CA ASP A 117 6.83 6.95 -3.41
C ASP A 117 8.01 7.58 -2.69
N ARG A 118 8.83 8.32 -3.43
CA ARG A 118 10.05 8.96 -2.89
C ARG A 118 9.76 10.04 -1.87
N GLU A 119 8.63 10.73 -2.00
CA GLU A 119 8.25 11.79 -1.08
C GLU A 119 7.93 11.22 0.31
N ILE A 120 7.27 10.07 0.36
CA ILE A 120 6.99 9.39 1.62
C ILE A 120 8.30 8.98 2.28
N VAL A 121 9.23 8.41 1.52
CA VAL A 121 10.55 8.02 2.06
C VAL A 121 11.30 9.25 2.58
N ARG A 122 11.24 10.36 1.85
CA ARG A 122 11.92 11.59 2.25
C ARG A 122 11.37 12.13 3.57
N LEU A 123 10.05 12.15 3.73
CA LEU A 123 9.41 12.79 4.89
C LEU A 123 9.27 11.86 6.09
N ALA A 124 9.24 10.55 5.87
CA ALA A 124 9.04 9.55 6.91
C ALA A 124 10.12 8.45 6.87
N GLY A 125 11.36 8.83 6.58
CA GLY A 125 12.46 7.88 6.36
C GLY A 125 12.82 6.98 7.53
N GLY A 126 12.35 7.32 8.75
CA GLY A 126 12.54 6.43 9.90
C GLY A 126 11.54 5.27 9.93
N ILE A 127 10.49 5.35 9.14
CA ILE A 127 9.41 4.35 9.08
C ILE A 127 9.29 3.79 7.67
N ALA A 128 9.33 4.66 6.65
CA ALA A 128 9.19 4.28 5.26
C ALA A 128 10.52 3.86 4.66
N THR A 129 10.52 2.74 3.94
CA THR A 129 11.67 2.25 3.18
C THR A 129 11.29 2.13 1.71
N PRO A 130 12.22 2.40 0.80
CA PRO A 130 11.90 2.32 -0.63
C PRO A 130 11.77 0.87 -1.09
N LEU A 131 10.90 0.68 -2.10
CA LEU A 131 10.79 -0.60 -2.79
C LEU A 131 12.04 -0.77 -3.65
N VAL A 132 12.88 -1.74 -3.31
CA VAL A 132 14.15 -1.96 -4.01
C VAL A 132 14.39 -3.45 -4.26
N HIS A 133 15.28 -3.73 -5.18
CA HIS A 133 15.72 -5.10 -5.50
C HIS A 133 16.53 -5.75 -4.41
#